data_ec01ed5c199430529b8403f572240b79
#
_entry.id   ec01ed5c199430529b8403f572240b79
#
_cell.length_a   1.000
_cell.length_b   1.000
_cell.length_c   1.000
_cell.angle_alpha   90.00
_cell.angle_beta   90.00
_cell.angle_gamma   90.00
#
_symmetry.space_group_name_H-M   'P 1'
#
loop_
_entity.id
_entity.type
_entity.pdbx_description
1 polymer ?
#
loop_
_entity_poly.entity_id
_entity_poly.type
_entity_poly.pdbx_seq_one_letter_code
_entity_poly.pdbx_strand_id
1 'polypeptide(L)'
;MSGVSVLQHFEAYQKARVTFVQAVAEAATRPQNIEVMQNAGVMQLLRPLLLDNVPSIQQSAALALGRLANYSDDLAEAVVGNEILPQLVYSLSEQNRFYKKAAAFVLRAVAKHSPDLAQAVVDSGALDALVPCLEEFDPTVKEAAAWAIGYIAQHTADLAQNVLDAGTVPLLVLCIQEPEITLKRISASAMSDICKHTPELAQAVVDAGAVAYLSPLIMHPDSKLKRQVCCCLGQIAKHSVDLAEVVVEAEVFPNILKCLRDSDLYVRKNAATCIREIAKHTPELAKLIVNSGGAAALVDYVADAQARNQDFGMGNAKLPGIMAVGYIAAFSETLALAVIVSKGVAPLKDALVAEPEDHIKAASAWSLGQIGRHTPDHARALAEGDVLRHLLACMVHDDSSDDLRTKSKRALKAILAKCTHLQALQPLLRDSPVKVQKYVLRQFAQLLPHDVEARRAFVQNGGLQFLQELNETVGGKLEEYIHAINGCYPPEIVEYYSPNYSKVLLDKIDEFQPMVA
;
A
#
# COMPACT_ATOMS: atom_id res chain seq x y z
N MET A 1 53.73 -35.06 36.77
CA MET A 1 53.58 -33.87 35.91
C MET A 1 53.85 -32.65 36.79
N SER A 2 54.71 -31.75 36.38
CA SER A 2 54.98 -30.50 37.15
C SER A 2 53.71 -29.61 37.02
N GLY A 3 53.40 -28.83 38.09
CA GLY A 3 52.22 -27.92 38.05
C GLY A 3 52.25 -26.91 36.88
N VAL A 4 53.42 -26.56 36.38
CA VAL A 4 53.64 -25.72 35.19
C VAL A 4 53.08 -26.40 33.91
N SER A 5 53.22 -27.71 33.76
CA SER A 5 52.71 -28.46 32.59
C SER A 5 51.16 -28.49 32.54
N VAL A 6 50.50 -28.59 33.69
CA VAL A 6 49.03 -28.60 33.77
C VAL A 6 48.47 -27.23 33.41
N LEU A 7 49.06 -26.14 33.89
CA LEU A 7 48.65 -24.78 33.55
C LEU A 7 48.82 -24.48 32.07
N GLN A 8 49.92 -24.92 31.44
CA GLN A 8 50.13 -24.74 29.99
C GLN A 8 49.07 -25.44 29.15
N HIS A 9 48.66 -26.66 29.51
CA HIS A 9 47.59 -27.38 28.81
C HIS A 9 46.24 -26.71 29.01
N PHE A 10 45.97 -26.18 30.20
CA PHE A 10 44.74 -25.42 30.46
C PHE A 10 44.68 -24.14 29.65
N GLU A 11 45.77 -23.35 29.60
CA GLU A 11 45.84 -22.14 28.78
C GLU A 11 45.68 -22.44 27.28
N ALA A 12 46.32 -23.51 26.79
CA ALA A 12 46.14 -23.95 25.39
C ALA A 12 44.71 -24.33 25.09
N TYR A 13 44.01 -25.01 25.98
CA TYR A 13 42.60 -25.38 25.85
C TYR A 13 41.69 -24.13 25.83
N GLN A 14 41.91 -23.17 26.76
CA GLN A 14 41.17 -21.91 26.78
C GLN A 14 41.36 -21.13 25.49
N LYS A 15 42.59 -20.99 25.01
CA LYS A 15 42.90 -20.31 23.76
C LYS A 15 42.22 -20.98 22.56
N ALA A 16 42.20 -22.31 22.49
CA ALA A 16 41.57 -23.08 21.44
C ALA A 16 40.05 -22.83 21.39
N ARG A 17 39.35 -22.78 22.54
CA ARG A 17 37.93 -22.47 22.64
C ARG A 17 37.62 -21.07 22.13
N VAL A 18 38.37 -20.05 22.57
CA VAL A 18 38.19 -18.67 22.09
C VAL A 18 38.40 -18.58 20.60
N THR A 19 39.49 -19.20 20.08
CA THR A 19 39.77 -19.22 18.64
C THR A 19 38.67 -19.89 17.85
N PHE A 20 38.12 -21.01 18.32
CA PHE A 20 37.03 -21.74 17.69
C PHE A 20 35.78 -20.86 17.55
N VAL A 21 35.26 -20.28 18.64
CA VAL A 21 34.02 -19.50 18.58
C VAL A 21 34.15 -18.25 17.73
N GLN A 22 35.33 -17.60 17.78
CA GLN A 22 35.63 -16.42 16.97
C GLN A 22 35.70 -16.76 15.49
N ALA A 23 36.39 -17.84 15.13
CA ALA A 23 36.46 -18.32 13.74
C ALA A 23 35.08 -18.69 13.17
N VAL A 24 34.26 -19.38 13.97
CA VAL A 24 32.88 -19.73 13.56
C VAL A 24 32.04 -18.46 13.42
N ALA A 25 32.10 -17.53 14.37
CA ALA A 25 31.37 -16.28 14.31
C ALA A 25 31.75 -15.45 13.07
N GLU A 26 33.06 -15.39 12.75
CA GLU A 26 33.53 -14.72 11.53
C GLU A 26 33.11 -15.46 10.26
N ALA A 27 33.30 -16.77 10.20
CA ALA A 27 32.90 -17.59 9.04
C ALA A 27 31.40 -17.49 8.74
N ALA A 28 30.55 -17.40 9.77
CA ALA A 28 29.10 -17.23 9.65
C ALA A 28 28.65 -15.87 9.06
N THR A 29 29.57 -14.94 8.81
CA THR A 29 29.27 -13.72 8.04
C THR A 29 29.17 -13.95 6.53
N ARG A 30 29.67 -15.09 6.04
CA ARG A 30 29.75 -15.42 4.61
C ARG A 30 28.75 -16.51 4.26
N PRO A 31 27.75 -16.24 3.39
CA PRO A 31 26.70 -17.19 3.03
C PRO A 31 27.23 -18.57 2.60
N GLN A 32 28.30 -18.59 1.81
CA GLN A 32 28.90 -19.83 1.29
C GLN A 32 29.46 -20.78 2.37
N ASN A 33 29.72 -20.28 3.58
CA ASN A 33 30.23 -21.10 4.67
C ASN A 33 29.12 -21.73 5.52
N ILE A 34 27.88 -21.23 5.40
CA ILE A 34 26.79 -21.57 6.32
C ILE A 34 26.37 -23.04 6.14
N GLU A 35 26.21 -23.51 4.91
CA GLU A 35 25.89 -24.91 4.63
C GLU A 35 26.97 -25.88 5.14
N VAL A 36 28.23 -25.50 4.97
CA VAL A 36 29.35 -26.31 5.47
C VAL A 36 29.32 -26.41 6.99
N MET A 37 29.04 -25.29 7.69
CA MET A 37 28.93 -25.27 9.14
C MET A 37 27.71 -26.06 9.65
N GLN A 38 26.59 -25.99 8.95
CA GLN A 38 25.40 -26.78 9.26
C GLN A 38 25.67 -28.27 9.16
N ASN A 39 26.26 -28.70 8.04
CA ASN A 39 26.64 -30.10 7.82
C ASN A 39 27.68 -30.61 8.81
N ALA A 40 28.54 -29.75 9.32
CA ALA A 40 29.52 -30.07 10.35
C ALA A 40 28.93 -30.10 11.79
N GLY A 41 27.63 -29.85 11.97
CA GLY A 41 26.98 -29.87 13.28
C GLY A 41 27.44 -28.75 14.22
N VAL A 42 27.86 -27.60 13.66
CA VAL A 42 28.43 -26.47 14.45
C VAL A 42 27.45 -25.98 15.51
N MET A 43 26.15 -26.05 15.28
CA MET A 43 25.13 -25.57 16.21
C MET A 43 25.16 -26.32 17.55
N GLN A 44 25.31 -27.67 17.51
CA GLN A 44 25.45 -28.51 18.69
C GLN A 44 26.75 -28.21 19.44
N LEU A 45 27.81 -27.82 18.73
CA LEU A 45 29.11 -27.45 19.35
C LEU A 45 29.06 -26.06 20.01
N LEU A 46 28.22 -25.15 19.48
CA LEU A 46 28.06 -23.80 20.04
C LEU A 46 27.16 -23.77 21.29
N ARG A 47 26.14 -24.66 21.35
CA ARG A 47 25.16 -24.70 22.45
C ARG A 47 25.80 -24.71 23.86
N PRO A 48 26.71 -25.61 24.21
CA PRO A 48 27.33 -25.64 25.56
C PRO A 48 28.18 -24.40 25.85
N LEU A 49 28.66 -23.69 24.84
CA LEU A 49 29.47 -22.50 24.97
C LEU A 49 28.68 -21.25 25.35
N LEU A 50 27.35 -21.29 25.26
CA LEU A 50 26.45 -20.24 25.76
C LEU A 50 26.50 -20.12 27.30
N LEU A 51 26.83 -21.20 27.99
CA LEU A 51 26.98 -21.25 29.45
C LEU A 51 28.45 -21.28 29.90
N ASP A 52 29.37 -20.93 29.01
CA ASP A 52 30.80 -20.91 29.32
C ASP A 52 31.13 -19.85 30.40
N ASN A 53 32.11 -20.14 31.26
CA ASN A 53 32.56 -19.20 32.30
C ASN A 53 33.29 -17.96 31.73
N VAL A 54 33.68 -17.98 30.46
CA VAL A 54 34.38 -16.88 29.80
C VAL A 54 33.38 -16.04 28.98
N PRO A 55 33.11 -14.78 29.38
CA PRO A 55 32.08 -13.94 28.73
C PRO A 55 32.29 -13.73 27.24
N SER A 56 33.53 -13.66 26.76
CA SER A 56 33.84 -13.50 25.34
C SER A 56 33.49 -14.75 24.51
N ILE A 57 33.57 -15.95 25.12
CA ILE A 57 33.13 -17.20 24.48
C ILE A 57 31.62 -17.22 24.38
N GLN A 58 30.91 -16.91 25.46
CA GLN A 58 29.43 -16.83 25.46
C GLN A 58 28.94 -15.86 24.38
N GLN A 59 29.48 -14.65 24.34
CA GLN A 59 29.11 -13.63 23.36
C GLN A 59 29.35 -14.10 21.92
N SER A 60 30.52 -14.65 21.63
CA SER A 60 30.89 -15.10 20.29
C SER A 60 30.05 -16.30 19.84
N ALA A 61 29.71 -17.22 20.74
CA ALA A 61 28.80 -18.33 20.47
C ALA A 61 27.41 -17.85 20.14
N ALA A 62 26.85 -16.91 20.92
CA ALA A 62 25.55 -16.30 20.63
C ALA A 62 25.57 -15.54 19.31
N LEU A 63 26.61 -14.76 19.00
CA LEU A 63 26.73 -14.08 17.71
C LEU A 63 26.76 -15.05 16.53
N ALA A 64 27.50 -16.15 16.65
CA ALA A 64 27.53 -17.19 15.62
C ALA A 64 26.14 -17.81 15.39
N LEU A 65 25.48 -18.21 16.48
CA LEU A 65 24.10 -18.75 16.41
C LEU A 65 23.11 -17.75 15.80
N GLY A 66 23.18 -16.48 16.18
CA GLY A 66 22.33 -15.45 15.62
C GLY A 66 22.55 -15.24 14.11
N ARG A 67 23.80 -15.32 13.64
CA ARG A 67 24.12 -15.24 12.21
C ARG A 67 23.60 -16.44 11.43
N LEU A 68 23.75 -17.65 11.98
CA LEU A 68 23.20 -18.88 11.40
C LEU A 68 21.67 -18.82 11.32
N ALA A 69 21.00 -18.54 12.45
CA ALA A 69 19.54 -18.43 12.49
C ALA A 69 19.00 -17.33 11.57
N ASN A 70 19.73 -16.22 11.42
CA ASN A 70 19.31 -15.12 10.54
C ASN A 70 19.36 -15.47 9.04
N TYR A 71 20.05 -16.53 8.65
CA TYR A 71 20.26 -16.90 7.25
C TYR A 71 19.05 -17.59 6.63
N SER A 72 18.46 -18.59 7.29
CA SER A 72 17.32 -19.36 6.77
C SER A 72 16.37 -19.81 7.86
N ASP A 73 15.16 -20.16 7.46
CA ASP A 73 14.12 -20.74 8.30
C ASP A 73 14.59 -22.06 8.94
N ASP A 74 15.18 -22.95 8.13
CA ASP A 74 15.68 -24.26 8.59
C ASP A 74 16.69 -24.13 9.73
N LEU A 75 17.58 -23.10 9.65
CA LEU A 75 18.58 -22.85 10.70
C LEU A 75 17.95 -22.22 11.94
N ALA A 76 16.93 -21.40 11.78
CA ALA A 76 16.14 -20.87 12.89
C ALA A 76 15.36 -22.00 13.59
N GLU A 77 14.74 -22.92 12.84
CA GLU A 77 14.12 -24.14 13.37
C GLU A 77 15.13 -25.03 14.12
N ALA A 78 16.36 -25.15 13.59
CA ALA A 78 17.41 -25.89 14.26
C ALA A 78 17.82 -25.26 15.60
N VAL A 79 17.78 -23.93 15.76
CA VAL A 79 17.99 -23.26 17.07
C VAL A 79 16.90 -23.68 18.06
N VAL A 80 15.64 -23.73 17.63
CA VAL A 80 14.52 -24.16 18.48
C VAL A 80 14.65 -25.65 18.81
N GLY A 81 14.87 -26.50 17.81
CA GLY A 81 14.97 -27.96 17.96
C GLY A 81 16.16 -28.42 18.82
N ASN A 82 17.23 -27.63 18.90
CA ASN A 82 18.38 -27.89 19.79
C ASN A 82 18.18 -27.30 21.20
N GLU A 83 16.97 -26.85 21.58
CA GLU A 83 16.66 -26.29 22.91
C GLU A 83 17.61 -25.14 23.32
N ILE A 84 17.98 -24.28 22.39
CA ILE A 84 18.91 -23.16 22.63
C ILE A 84 18.18 -21.97 23.25
N LEU A 85 16.89 -21.78 22.96
CA LEU A 85 16.11 -20.61 23.42
C LEU A 85 16.10 -20.45 24.95
N PRO A 86 15.85 -21.49 25.79
CA PRO A 86 15.86 -21.33 27.25
C PRO A 86 17.21 -20.83 27.79
N GLN A 87 18.32 -21.24 27.19
CA GLN A 87 19.65 -20.79 27.58
C GLN A 87 19.87 -19.30 27.23
N LEU A 88 19.35 -18.84 26.11
CA LEU A 88 19.41 -17.44 25.70
C LEU A 88 18.54 -16.56 26.60
N VAL A 89 17.34 -17.01 26.95
CA VAL A 89 16.44 -16.31 27.88
C VAL A 89 17.09 -16.16 29.25
N TYR A 90 17.68 -17.22 29.80
CA TYR A 90 18.48 -17.15 31.02
C TYR A 90 19.62 -16.12 30.92
N SER A 91 20.28 -16.06 29.76
CA SER A 91 21.42 -15.16 29.52
C SER A 91 21.03 -13.68 29.49
N LEU A 92 19.77 -13.35 29.19
CA LEU A 92 19.25 -11.98 29.22
C LEU A 92 19.18 -11.42 30.65
N SER A 93 19.08 -12.27 31.65
CA SER A 93 19.12 -11.85 33.06
C SER A 93 20.56 -11.57 33.60
N GLU A 94 21.59 -11.98 32.86
CA GLU A 94 22.98 -11.76 33.21
C GLU A 94 23.37 -10.28 33.14
N GLN A 95 24.41 -9.87 33.85
CA GLN A 95 24.84 -8.45 33.87
C GLN A 95 25.67 -8.02 32.64
N ASN A 96 26.16 -8.96 31.83
CA ASN A 96 27.03 -8.66 30.69
C ASN A 96 26.21 -8.10 29.50
N ARG A 97 26.29 -6.79 29.30
CA ARG A 97 25.60 -6.09 28.20
C ARG A 97 25.92 -6.66 26.80
N PHE A 98 27.14 -7.09 26.55
CA PHE A 98 27.52 -7.66 25.24
C PHE A 98 26.84 -9.00 24.98
N TYR A 99 26.71 -9.80 26.03
CA TYR A 99 26.01 -11.08 25.95
C TYR A 99 24.48 -10.88 25.81
N LYS A 100 23.89 -9.99 26.63
CA LYS A 100 22.47 -9.61 26.47
C LYS A 100 22.15 -9.21 25.03
N LYS A 101 22.96 -8.34 24.44
CA LYS A 101 22.79 -7.91 23.06
C LYS A 101 22.90 -9.07 22.06
N ALA A 102 23.85 -9.98 22.25
CA ALA A 102 24.01 -11.14 21.38
C ALA A 102 22.85 -12.13 21.53
N ALA A 103 22.36 -12.38 22.76
CA ALA A 103 21.19 -13.22 23.01
C ALA A 103 19.91 -12.64 22.38
N ALA A 104 19.65 -11.35 22.58
CA ALA A 104 18.53 -10.66 21.94
C ALA A 104 18.61 -10.71 20.40
N PHE A 105 19.82 -10.67 19.84
CA PHE A 105 20.03 -10.85 18.40
C PHE A 105 19.64 -12.25 17.91
N VAL A 106 19.92 -13.32 18.68
CA VAL A 106 19.47 -14.68 18.30
C VAL A 106 17.96 -14.77 18.35
N LEU A 107 17.32 -14.31 19.43
CA LEU A 107 15.86 -14.32 19.58
C LEU A 107 15.18 -13.57 18.42
N ARG A 108 15.71 -12.41 18.05
CA ARG A 108 15.28 -11.65 16.87
C ARG A 108 15.43 -12.45 15.58
N ALA A 109 16.60 -13.09 15.41
CA ALA A 109 16.92 -13.83 14.20
C ALA A 109 15.98 -15.03 14.00
N VAL A 110 15.58 -15.68 15.09
CA VAL A 110 14.59 -16.76 15.07
C VAL A 110 13.19 -16.22 14.80
N ALA A 111 12.74 -15.20 15.57
CA ALA A 111 11.40 -14.67 15.51
C ALA A 111 11.04 -14.07 14.14
N LYS A 112 12.01 -13.61 13.35
CA LYS A 112 11.74 -12.88 12.10
C LYS A 112 11.16 -13.76 10.99
N HIS A 113 11.39 -15.08 11.00
CA HIS A 113 11.14 -15.95 9.85
C HIS A 113 9.68 -16.38 9.72
N SER A 114 9.07 -16.85 10.80
CA SER A 114 7.69 -17.34 10.76
C SER A 114 6.93 -17.05 12.05
N PRO A 115 5.56 -17.08 12.00
CA PRO A 115 4.74 -16.96 13.19
C PRO A 115 5.04 -18.06 14.23
N ASP A 116 5.26 -19.30 13.78
CA ASP A 116 5.53 -20.45 14.65
C ASP A 116 6.86 -20.31 15.39
N LEU A 117 7.89 -19.82 14.70
CA LEU A 117 9.19 -19.53 15.31
C LEU A 117 9.11 -18.34 16.29
N ALA A 118 8.33 -17.32 15.96
CA ALA A 118 8.07 -16.21 16.88
C ALA A 118 7.30 -16.69 18.12
N GLN A 119 6.33 -17.61 17.95
CA GLN A 119 5.61 -18.22 19.07
C GLN A 119 6.55 -19.06 19.95
N ALA A 120 7.44 -19.86 19.36
CA ALA A 120 8.45 -20.62 20.12
C ALA A 120 9.35 -19.70 20.95
N VAL A 121 9.70 -18.52 20.44
CA VAL A 121 10.45 -17.50 21.20
C VAL A 121 9.60 -16.98 22.39
N VAL A 122 8.32 -16.69 22.19
CA VAL A 122 7.40 -16.27 23.27
C VAL A 122 7.27 -17.38 24.32
N ASP A 123 7.00 -18.61 23.90
CA ASP A 123 6.79 -19.77 24.78
C ASP A 123 8.04 -20.10 25.62
N SER A 124 9.24 -19.70 25.16
CA SER A 124 10.47 -19.83 25.94
C SER A 124 10.60 -18.82 27.09
N GLY A 125 9.62 -17.89 27.28
CA GLY A 125 9.68 -16.82 28.28
C GLY A 125 10.53 -15.61 27.86
N ALA A 126 10.79 -15.47 26.55
CA ALA A 126 11.69 -14.42 26.03
C ALA A 126 11.14 -13.01 26.29
N LEU A 127 9.83 -12.78 26.30
CA LEU A 127 9.27 -11.45 26.54
C LEU A 127 9.57 -10.95 27.95
N ASP A 128 9.41 -11.80 28.98
CA ASP A 128 9.72 -11.43 30.36
C ASP A 128 11.18 -11.06 30.58
N ALA A 129 12.07 -11.62 29.77
CA ALA A 129 13.51 -11.32 29.80
C ALA A 129 13.90 -10.12 28.92
N LEU A 130 13.19 -9.85 27.82
CA LEU A 130 13.44 -8.72 26.92
C LEU A 130 12.91 -7.40 27.45
N VAL A 131 11.80 -7.41 28.20
CA VAL A 131 11.20 -6.19 28.77
C VAL A 131 12.17 -5.44 29.69
N PRO A 132 12.84 -6.07 30.68
CA PRO A 132 13.87 -5.39 31.49
C PRO A 132 15.04 -4.84 30.67
N CYS A 133 15.33 -5.45 29.50
CA CYS A 133 16.39 -4.93 28.62
C CYS A 133 16.03 -3.58 27.97
N LEU A 134 14.74 -3.21 27.90
CA LEU A 134 14.33 -1.88 27.47
C LEU A 134 14.60 -0.78 28.51
N GLU A 135 14.79 -1.15 29.78
CA GLU A 135 15.09 -0.24 30.89
C GLU A 135 16.60 -0.10 31.18
N GLU A 136 17.43 -0.87 30.47
CA GLU A 136 18.88 -0.83 30.65
C GLU A 136 19.47 0.55 30.33
N PHE A 137 20.61 0.89 30.98
CA PHE A 137 21.33 2.14 30.71
C PHE A 137 22.01 2.16 29.33
N ASP A 138 22.39 1.00 28.81
CA ASP A 138 23.06 0.88 27.50
C ASP A 138 22.06 0.92 26.36
N PRO A 139 22.05 1.98 25.54
CA PRO A 139 21.08 2.10 24.43
C PRO A 139 21.20 0.98 23.40
N THR A 140 22.36 0.33 23.27
CA THR A 140 22.52 -0.79 22.33
C THR A 140 21.86 -2.08 22.82
N VAL A 141 21.66 -2.24 24.12
CA VAL A 141 20.84 -3.33 24.70
C VAL A 141 19.36 -3.04 24.47
N LYS A 142 18.90 -1.81 24.74
CA LYS A 142 17.54 -1.35 24.42
C LYS A 142 17.22 -1.57 22.95
N GLU A 143 18.12 -1.18 22.03
CA GLU A 143 17.96 -1.39 20.58
C GLU A 143 17.76 -2.87 20.23
N ALA A 144 18.58 -3.77 20.79
CA ALA A 144 18.51 -5.20 20.50
C ALA A 144 17.20 -5.81 21.01
N ALA A 145 16.75 -5.42 22.20
CA ALA A 145 15.47 -5.85 22.79
C ALA A 145 14.28 -5.31 22.00
N ALA A 146 14.24 -4.02 21.72
CA ALA A 146 13.16 -3.40 20.93
C ALA A 146 13.03 -4.04 19.54
N TRP A 147 14.15 -4.41 18.94
CA TRP A 147 14.17 -5.07 17.65
C TRP A 147 13.62 -6.49 17.71
N ALA A 148 13.98 -7.28 18.73
CA ALA A 148 13.42 -8.61 18.95
C ALA A 148 11.91 -8.56 19.18
N ILE A 149 11.46 -7.63 20.02
CA ILE A 149 10.04 -7.38 20.31
C ILE A 149 9.26 -7.01 19.04
N GLY A 150 9.79 -6.12 18.21
CA GLY A 150 9.17 -5.76 16.92
C GLY A 150 9.00 -6.96 15.99
N TYR A 151 10.01 -7.83 15.87
CA TYR A 151 9.92 -9.03 15.03
C TYR A 151 8.95 -10.08 15.59
N ILE A 152 8.76 -10.17 16.91
CA ILE A 152 7.70 -10.99 17.49
C ILE A 152 6.32 -10.43 17.10
N ALA A 153 6.10 -9.13 17.33
CA ALA A 153 4.83 -8.47 17.08
C ALA A 153 4.42 -8.44 15.59
N GLN A 154 5.37 -8.56 14.66
CA GLN A 154 5.10 -8.34 13.24
C GLN A 154 4.18 -9.39 12.60
N HIS A 155 4.08 -10.61 13.13
CA HIS A 155 3.47 -11.73 12.42
C HIS A 155 1.95 -11.81 12.59
N THR A 156 1.46 -11.86 13.83
CA THR A 156 0.04 -12.06 14.13
C THR A 156 -0.47 -11.11 15.21
N ALA A 157 -1.80 -10.95 15.26
CA ALA A 157 -2.44 -10.15 16.31
C ALA A 157 -2.19 -10.73 17.70
N ASP A 158 -2.19 -12.07 17.84
CA ASP A 158 -1.97 -12.76 19.12
C ASP A 158 -0.55 -12.52 19.64
N LEU A 159 0.45 -12.60 18.76
CA LEU A 159 1.84 -12.30 19.10
C LEU A 159 2.02 -10.82 19.49
N ALA A 160 1.35 -9.91 18.78
CA ALA A 160 1.37 -8.49 19.13
C ALA A 160 0.62 -8.24 20.47
N GLN A 161 -0.43 -9.00 20.77
CA GLN A 161 -1.11 -8.95 22.07
C GLN A 161 -0.18 -9.44 23.19
N ASN A 162 0.51 -10.55 23.01
CA ASN A 162 1.49 -11.04 23.99
C ASN A 162 2.57 -9.98 24.28
N VAL A 163 3.03 -9.27 23.26
CA VAL A 163 3.98 -8.15 23.38
C VAL A 163 3.36 -7.00 24.21
N LEU A 164 2.10 -6.65 23.95
CA LEU A 164 1.38 -5.62 24.72
C LEU A 164 1.22 -6.04 26.18
N ASP A 165 0.76 -7.27 26.43
CA ASP A 165 0.49 -7.82 27.76
C ASP A 165 1.76 -7.90 28.63
N ALA A 166 2.92 -8.08 28.00
CA ALA A 166 4.22 -8.00 28.65
C ALA A 166 4.62 -6.57 29.08
N GLY A 167 3.82 -5.54 28.79
CA GLY A 167 4.07 -4.17 29.22
C GLY A 167 5.12 -3.41 28.40
N THR A 168 5.38 -3.83 27.17
CA THR A 168 6.46 -3.26 26.33
C THR A 168 6.17 -1.86 25.81
N VAL A 169 4.90 -1.51 25.55
CA VAL A 169 4.52 -0.28 24.84
C VAL A 169 4.94 0.99 25.57
N PRO A 170 4.70 1.17 26.89
CA PRO A 170 5.19 2.35 27.61
C PRO A 170 6.72 2.48 27.55
N LEU A 171 7.45 1.38 27.60
CA LEU A 171 8.91 1.37 27.53
C LEU A 171 9.44 1.73 26.14
N LEU A 172 8.75 1.29 25.07
CA LEU A 172 9.05 1.71 23.69
C LEU A 172 8.81 3.21 23.51
N VAL A 173 7.76 3.78 24.15
CA VAL A 173 7.53 5.23 24.16
C VAL A 173 8.63 5.98 24.91
N LEU A 174 9.18 5.43 25.99
CA LEU A 174 10.36 6.00 26.63
C LEU A 174 11.60 5.91 25.73
N CYS A 175 11.82 4.79 25.07
CA CYS A 175 12.92 4.60 24.12
C CYS A 175 12.90 5.60 22.96
N ILE A 176 11.72 6.04 22.49
CA ILE A 176 11.64 7.03 21.42
C ILE A 176 12.05 8.44 21.87
N GLN A 177 12.10 8.69 23.17
CA GLN A 177 12.53 9.97 23.75
C GLN A 177 14.04 10.05 23.95
N GLU A 178 14.73 8.90 23.99
CA GLU A 178 16.20 8.81 24.12
C GLU A 178 16.91 9.54 22.96
N PRO A 179 18.16 10.03 23.14
CA PRO A 179 18.86 10.79 22.09
C PRO A 179 19.27 9.94 20.87
N GLU A 180 19.43 8.64 21.02
CA GLU A 180 19.96 7.74 20.00
C GLU A 180 18.98 7.52 18.83
N ILE A 181 19.38 7.96 17.64
CA ILE A 181 18.54 7.88 16.44
C ILE A 181 18.16 6.44 16.08
N THR A 182 19.09 5.50 16.26
CA THR A 182 18.85 4.07 15.98
C THR A 182 17.76 3.52 16.89
N LEU A 183 17.83 3.84 18.19
CA LEU A 183 16.83 3.40 19.15
C LEU A 183 15.44 4.00 18.84
N LYS A 184 15.36 5.31 18.56
CA LYS A 184 14.12 5.96 18.11
C LYS A 184 13.51 5.24 16.91
N ARG A 185 14.33 4.94 15.91
CA ARG A 185 13.90 4.28 14.68
C ARG A 185 13.34 2.88 14.92
N ILE A 186 14.04 2.09 15.74
CA ILE A 186 13.63 0.71 16.06
C ILE A 186 12.36 0.72 16.90
N SER A 187 12.26 1.61 17.89
CA SER A 187 11.06 1.73 18.73
C SER A 187 9.83 2.17 17.92
N ALA A 188 9.99 3.12 16.99
CA ALA A 188 8.91 3.51 16.08
C ALA A 188 8.49 2.35 15.16
N SER A 189 9.46 1.52 14.70
CA SER A 189 9.16 0.32 13.91
C SER A 189 8.39 -0.72 14.73
N ALA A 190 8.84 -1.02 15.95
CA ALA A 190 8.19 -1.98 16.83
C ALA A 190 6.74 -1.54 17.16
N MET A 191 6.52 -0.27 17.48
CA MET A 191 5.18 0.27 17.68
C MET A 191 4.31 0.17 16.41
N SER A 192 4.88 0.42 15.23
CA SER A 192 4.18 0.23 13.95
C SER A 192 3.77 -1.23 13.75
N ASP A 193 4.63 -2.19 14.11
CA ASP A 193 4.34 -3.62 14.00
C ASP A 193 3.25 -4.07 14.98
N ILE A 194 3.17 -3.47 16.16
CA ILE A 194 2.07 -3.69 17.12
C ILE A 194 0.76 -3.11 16.57
N CYS A 195 0.76 -1.84 16.14
CA CYS A 195 -0.44 -1.13 15.68
C CYS A 195 -1.09 -1.74 14.44
N LYS A 196 -0.34 -2.46 13.61
CA LYS A 196 -0.85 -2.86 12.28
C LYS A 196 -1.94 -3.91 12.32
N HIS A 197 -2.15 -4.62 13.43
CA HIS A 197 -3.03 -5.78 13.48
C HIS A 197 -4.48 -5.44 13.82
N THR A 198 -4.72 -4.80 14.97
CA THR A 198 -6.06 -4.51 15.44
C THR A 198 -6.22 -3.08 15.95
N PRO A 199 -7.47 -2.53 15.97
CA PRO A 199 -7.73 -1.20 16.52
C PRO A 199 -7.40 -1.11 18.01
N GLU A 200 -7.58 -2.19 18.80
CA GLU A 200 -7.30 -2.22 20.24
C GLU A 200 -5.80 -2.08 20.50
N LEU A 201 -4.96 -2.77 19.72
CA LEU A 201 -3.51 -2.64 19.78
C LEU A 201 -3.03 -1.24 19.40
N ALA A 202 -3.65 -0.64 18.37
CA ALA A 202 -3.35 0.73 17.98
C ALA A 202 -3.79 1.73 19.06
N GLN A 203 -4.96 1.50 19.69
CA GLN A 203 -5.45 2.31 20.82
C GLN A 203 -4.49 2.25 22.02
N ALA A 204 -4.00 1.06 22.38
CA ALA A 204 -3.04 0.91 23.47
C ALA A 204 -1.74 1.73 23.24
N VAL A 205 -1.26 1.82 21.99
CA VAL A 205 -0.09 2.65 21.64
C VAL A 205 -0.43 4.14 21.75
N VAL A 206 -1.64 4.55 21.36
CA VAL A 206 -2.13 5.92 21.52
C VAL A 206 -2.27 6.28 23.00
N ASP A 207 -2.87 5.41 23.81
CA ASP A 207 -3.08 5.62 25.24
C ASP A 207 -1.76 5.75 26.02
N ALA A 208 -0.70 5.08 25.54
CA ALA A 208 0.66 5.26 26.06
C ALA A 208 1.31 6.61 25.66
N GLY A 209 0.62 7.46 24.90
CA GLY A 209 1.10 8.79 24.50
C GLY A 209 2.07 8.80 23.32
N ALA A 210 2.17 7.71 22.55
CA ALA A 210 3.16 7.59 21.48
C ALA A 210 3.04 8.69 20.40
N VAL A 211 1.82 9.11 20.06
CA VAL A 211 1.56 10.08 18.98
C VAL A 211 2.23 11.43 19.26
N ALA A 212 2.20 11.89 20.52
CA ALA A 212 2.82 13.15 20.92
C ALA A 212 4.34 13.18 20.71
N TYR A 213 5.01 12.04 20.86
CA TYR A 213 6.46 11.92 20.66
C TYR A 213 6.85 11.57 19.21
N LEU A 214 5.96 10.89 18.47
CA LEU A 214 6.17 10.57 17.04
C LEU A 214 5.98 11.80 16.14
N SER A 215 4.96 12.60 16.39
CA SER A 215 4.57 13.74 15.56
C SER A 215 5.74 14.72 15.27
N PRO A 216 6.53 15.19 16.26
CA PRO A 216 7.67 16.07 16.01
C PRO A 216 8.77 15.44 15.15
N LEU A 217 8.90 14.11 15.19
CA LEU A 217 9.94 13.37 14.47
C LEU A 217 9.69 13.24 12.95
N ILE A 218 8.50 13.61 12.48
CA ILE A 218 8.18 13.66 11.03
C ILE A 218 9.17 14.55 10.27
N MET A 219 9.67 15.61 10.90
CA MET A 219 10.62 16.57 10.30
C MET A 219 12.08 16.30 10.66
N HIS A 220 12.36 15.16 11.29
CA HIS A 220 13.74 14.81 11.65
C HIS A 220 14.61 14.65 10.39
N PRO A 221 15.91 15.07 10.39
CA PRO A 221 16.77 14.97 9.22
C PRO A 221 17.07 13.52 8.78
N ASP A 222 17.01 12.54 9.68
CA ASP A 222 17.22 11.13 9.34
C ASP A 222 16.00 10.53 8.60
N SER A 223 16.20 10.20 7.32
CA SER A 223 15.12 9.66 6.47
C SER A 223 14.61 8.29 6.95
N LYS A 224 15.48 7.46 7.54
CA LYS A 224 15.08 6.14 8.05
C LYS A 224 14.16 6.26 9.26
N LEU A 225 14.39 7.26 10.12
CA LEU A 225 13.47 7.57 11.22
C LEU A 225 12.14 8.11 10.69
N LYS A 226 12.16 9.08 9.76
CA LYS A 226 10.93 9.59 9.13
C LYS A 226 10.08 8.49 8.51
N ARG A 227 10.70 7.50 7.85
CA ARG A 227 9.99 6.34 7.28
C ARG A 227 9.19 5.61 8.34
N GLN A 228 9.81 5.29 9.49
CA GLN A 228 9.16 4.53 10.54
C GLN A 228 8.07 5.34 11.25
N VAL A 229 8.32 6.63 11.47
CA VAL A 229 7.33 7.53 12.07
C VAL A 229 6.08 7.64 11.19
N CYS A 230 6.24 7.94 9.89
CA CYS A 230 5.11 8.00 8.95
C CYS A 230 4.38 6.65 8.84
N CYS A 231 5.12 5.53 8.89
CA CYS A 231 4.55 4.20 8.89
C CYS A 231 3.68 3.98 10.14
N CYS A 232 4.22 4.25 11.33
CA CYS A 232 3.53 4.06 12.60
C CYS A 232 2.24 4.90 12.68
N LEU A 233 2.31 6.19 12.35
CA LEU A 233 1.14 7.07 12.32
C LEU A 233 0.08 6.58 11.33
N GLY A 234 0.51 6.08 10.17
CA GLY A 234 -0.39 5.47 9.18
C GLY A 234 -1.04 4.18 9.68
N GLN A 235 -0.29 3.33 10.42
CA GLN A 235 -0.86 2.11 11.01
C GLN A 235 -1.86 2.42 12.13
N ILE A 236 -1.65 3.47 12.92
CA ILE A 236 -2.62 3.96 13.89
C ILE A 236 -3.89 4.45 13.17
N ALA A 237 -3.73 5.38 12.24
CA ALA A 237 -4.84 6.04 11.56
C ALA A 237 -5.73 5.09 10.72
N LYS A 238 -5.24 3.92 10.33
CA LYS A 238 -5.96 3.05 9.38
C LYS A 238 -7.19 2.37 9.96
N HIS A 239 -7.29 2.22 11.29
CA HIS A 239 -8.25 1.33 11.91
C HIS A 239 -9.62 1.96 12.16
N SER A 240 -9.67 3.19 12.69
CA SER A 240 -10.93 3.86 13.03
C SER A 240 -10.86 5.36 12.76
N VAL A 241 -12.03 5.99 12.76
CA VAL A 241 -12.16 7.47 12.67
C VAL A 241 -11.46 8.12 13.85
N ASP A 242 -11.74 7.66 15.06
CA ASP A 242 -11.20 8.24 16.30
C ASP A 242 -9.67 8.20 16.32
N LEU A 243 -9.08 7.08 15.92
CA LEU A 243 -7.62 6.94 15.81
C LEU A 243 -7.02 7.84 14.72
N ALA A 244 -7.73 8.04 13.62
CA ALA A 244 -7.31 8.97 12.59
C ALA A 244 -7.39 10.43 13.07
N GLU A 245 -8.43 10.78 13.85
CA GLU A 245 -8.60 12.11 14.46
C GLU A 245 -7.48 12.41 15.45
N VAL A 246 -7.10 11.45 16.32
CA VAL A 246 -5.95 11.63 17.24
C VAL A 246 -4.65 11.94 16.48
N VAL A 247 -4.40 11.26 15.35
CA VAL A 247 -3.22 11.56 14.52
C VAL A 247 -3.31 12.95 13.92
N VAL A 248 -4.50 13.38 13.51
CA VAL A 248 -4.73 14.71 12.92
C VAL A 248 -4.60 15.83 13.96
N GLU A 249 -5.13 15.63 15.17
CA GLU A 249 -5.06 16.59 16.29
C GLU A 249 -3.61 16.84 16.74
N ALA A 250 -2.70 15.90 16.50
CA ALA A 250 -1.27 16.08 16.72
C ALA A 250 -0.57 17.00 15.69
N GLU A 251 -1.34 17.76 14.91
CA GLU A 251 -0.88 18.77 13.92
C GLU A 251 0.10 18.23 12.87
N VAL A 252 -0.07 16.96 12.47
CA VAL A 252 0.87 16.29 11.56
C VAL A 252 0.83 16.82 10.12
N PHE A 253 -0.29 17.42 9.66
CA PHE A 253 -0.52 17.70 8.25
C PHE A 253 0.47 18.64 7.59
N PRO A 254 0.86 19.79 8.15
CA PRO A 254 1.83 20.67 7.49
C PRO A 254 3.16 19.96 7.21
N ASN A 255 3.53 19.03 8.08
CA ASN A 255 4.80 18.32 8.01
C ASN A 255 4.72 17.07 7.12
N ILE A 256 3.65 16.29 7.22
CA ILE A 256 3.48 15.08 6.41
C ILE A 256 3.31 15.41 4.92
N LEU A 257 2.69 16.55 4.58
CA LEU A 257 2.61 17.05 3.21
C LEU A 257 3.99 17.42 2.63
N LYS A 258 4.90 17.96 3.47
CA LYS A 258 6.30 18.17 3.06
C LYS A 258 7.02 16.87 2.77
N CYS A 259 6.72 15.81 3.52
CA CYS A 259 7.29 14.48 3.30
C CYS A 259 6.90 13.87 1.94
N LEU A 260 5.82 14.29 1.29
CA LEU A 260 5.50 13.89 -0.09
C LEU A 260 6.55 14.34 -1.13
N ARG A 261 7.36 15.34 -0.78
CA ARG A 261 8.46 15.88 -1.61
C ARG A 261 9.84 15.55 -1.05
N ASP A 262 9.93 14.62 -0.10
CA ASP A 262 11.21 14.19 0.47
C ASP A 262 12.11 13.57 -0.61
N SER A 263 13.43 13.70 -0.45
CA SER A 263 14.41 13.06 -1.34
C SER A 263 14.33 11.53 -1.28
N ASP A 264 13.89 10.99 -0.14
CA ASP A 264 13.75 9.56 0.10
C ASP A 264 12.38 9.05 -0.36
N LEU A 265 12.38 8.12 -1.30
CA LEU A 265 11.15 7.57 -1.90
C LEU A 265 10.29 6.79 -0.88
N TYR A 266 10.92 6.12 0.10
CA TYR A 266 10.17 5.43 1.17
C TYR A 266 9.47 6.41 2.12
N VAL A 267 10.10 7.54 2.42
CA VAL A 267 9.44 8.62 3.18
C VAL A 267 8.22 9.11 2.43
N ARG A 268 8.35 9.40 1.14
CA ARG A 268 7.24 9.83 0.28
C ARG A 268 6.09 8.82 0.27
N LYS A 269 6.42 7.53 0.06
CA LYS A 269 5.42 6.44 0.03
C LYS A 269 4.69 6.30 1.37
N ASN A 270 5.42 6.31 2.49
CA ASN A 270 4.82 6.16 3.81
C ASN A 270 3.97 7.38 4.20
N ALA A 271 4.40 8.59 3.83
CA ALA A 271 3.60 9.80 3.99
C ALA A 271 2.30 9.74 3.20
N ALA A 272 2.36 9.36 1.90
CA ALA A 272 1.18 9.16 1.07
C ALA A 272 0.25 8.07 1.63
N THR A 273 0.83 6.98 2.18
CA THR A 273 0.07 5.91 2.84
C THR A 273 -0.65 6.43 4.08
N CYS A 274 0.01 7.20 4.94
CA CYS A 274 -0.62 7.80 6.11
C CYS A 274 -1.77 8.73 5.72
N ILE A 275 -1.57 9.60 4.72
CA ILE A 275 -2.62 10.48 4.21
C ILE A 275 -3.80 9.66 3.65
N ARG A 276 -3.53 8.59 2.90
CA ARG A 276 -4.56 7.68 2.39
C ARG A 276 -5.38 7.07 3.51
N GLU A 277 -4.73 6.59 4.57
CA GLU A 277 -5.41 5.95 5.70
C GLU A 277 -6.30 6.95 6.48
N ILE A 278 -5.92 8.20 6.56
CA ILE A 278 -6.75 9.26 7.14
C ILE A 278 -7.89 9.64 6.18
N ALA A 279 -7.57 9.85 4.90
CA ALA A 279 -8.53 10.32 3.89
C ALA A 279 -9.72 9.38 3.66
N LYS A 280 -9.57 8.08 3.93
CA LYS A 280 -10.60 7.08 3.63
C LYS A 280 -11.79 7.10 4.58
N HIS A 281 -11.67 7.71 5.76
CA HIS A 281 -12.64 7.55 6.84
C HIS A 281 -13.86 8.47 6.70
N THR A 282 -13.66 9.79 6.69
CA THR A 282 -14.78 10.76 6.71
C THR A 282 -14.56 11.91 5.72
N PRO A 283 -15.66 12.55 5.27
CA PRO A 283 -15.56 13.74 4.43
C PRO A 283 -14.90 14.92 5.17
N GLU A 284 -15.01 15.01 6.48
CA GLU A 284 -14.41 16.05 7.33
C GLU A 284 -12.89 15.93 7.30
N LEU A 285 -12.36 14.73 7.50
CA LEU A 285 -10.92 14.46 7.41
C LEU A 285 -10.39 14.70 6.00
N ALA A 286 -11.13 14.28 4.97
CA ALA A 286 -10.77 14.55 3.58
C ALA A 286 -10.76 16.07 3.29
N LYS A 287 -11.74 16.83 3.81
CA LYS A 287 -11.81 18.29 3.69
C LYS A 287 -10.62 18.97 4.38
N LEU A 288 -10.22 18.48 5.54
CA LEU A 288 -9.06 19.02 6.27
C LEU A 288 -7.77 18.82 5.47
N ILE A 289 -7.58 17.66 4.85
CA ILE A 289 -6.45 17.40 3.95
C ILE A 289 -6.44 18.40 2.79
N VAL A 290 -7.59 18.61 2.14
CA VAL A 290 -7.71 19.55 1.01
C VAL A 290 -7.42 20.98 1.45
N ASN A 291 -7.97 21.43 2.58
CA ASN A 291 -7.76 22.76 3.13
C ASN A 291 -6.28 23.03 3.48
N SER A 292 -5.53 21.98 3.84
CA SER A 292 -4.09 22.05 4.09
C SER A 292 -3.23 22.02 2.81
N GLY A 293 -3.85 22.03 1.62
CA GLY A 293 -3.15 21.95 0.34
C GLY A 293 -2.81 20.52 -0.10
N GLY A 294 -3.39 19.51 0.56
CA GLY A 294 -3.08 18.11 0.32
C GLY A 294 -3.49 17.60 -1.06
N ALA A 295 -4.55 18.16 -1.67
CA ALA A 295 -4.97 17.75 -3.03
C ALA A 295 -3.86 18.03 -4.06
N ALA A 296 -3.31 19.26 -4.07
CA ALA A 296 -2.22 19.61 -4.96
C ALA A 296 -0.94 18.80 -4.67
N ALA A 297 -0.58 18.62 -3.39
CA ALA A 297 0.60 17.87 -3.01
C ALA A 297 0.52 16.37 -3.42
N LEU A 298 -0.66 15.75 -3.29
CA LEU A 298 -0.89 14.36 -3.73
C LEU A 298 -0.87 14.25 -5.26
N VAL A 299 -1.43 15.23 -5.97
CA VAL A 299 -1.40 15.27 -7.44
C VAL A 299 0.04 15.39 -7.94
N ASP A 300 0.85 16.29 -7.37
CA ASP A 300 2.27 16.42 -7.67
C ASP A 300 3.02 15.10 -7.42
N TYR A 301 2.73 14.44 -6.29
CA TYR A 301 3.32 13.16 -5.94
C TYR A 301 2.98 12.04 -6.96
N VAL A 302 1.73 11.96 -7.41
CA VAL A 302 1.32 10.98 -8.43
C VAL A 302 1.94 11.29 -9.79
N ALA A 303 2.12 12.57 -10.12
CA ALA A 303 2.74 13.03 -11.36
C ALA A 303 4.26 12.74 -11.43
N ASP A 304 4.91 12.54 -10.28
CA ASP A 304 6.38 12.37 -10.22
C ASP A 304 6.81 11.06 -10.90
N ALA A 305 7.65 11.22 -11.92
CA ALA A 305 8.22 10.09 -12.68
C ALA A 305 9.15 9.20 -11.82
N GLN A 306 9.82 9.76 -10.81
CA GLN A 306 10.71 9.00 -9.93
C GLN A 306 9.95 8.00 -9.05
N ALA A 307 8.65 8.22 -8.81
CA ALA A 307 7.81 7.27 -8.10
C ALA A 307 7.55 5.95 -8.88
N ARG A 308 7.99 5.86 -10.13
CA ARG A 308 7.92 4.64 -10.96
C ARG A 308 9.05 3.64 -10.73
N ASN A 309 10.11 4.01 -10.01
CA ASN A 309 11.28 3.13 -9.84
C ASN A 309 10.93 1.91 -8.98
N GLN A 310 10.91 0.73 -9.63
CA GLN A 310 10.60 -0.58 -9.03
C GLN A 310 11.82 -1.26 -8.40
N ASP A 311 13.01 -0.65 -8.44
CA ASP A 311 14.30 -1.32 -8.23
C ASP A 311 14.59 -1.84 -6.82
N PHE A 312 13.68 -1.72 -5.85
CA PHE A 312 13.98 -2.07 -4.46
C PHE A 312 12.92 -2.92 -3.72
N GLY A 313 12.08 -3.67 -4.42
CA GLY A 313 11.08 -4.54 -3.76
C GLY A 313 9.96 -3.79 -3.01
N MET A 314 9.80 -2.49 -3.26
CA MET A 314 8.81 -1.63 -2.59
C MET A 314 7.39 -1.74 -3.15
N GLY A 315 7.19 -2.39 -4.27
CA GLY A 315 5.99 -2.21 -5.06
C GLY A 315 5.84 -0.77 -5.60
N ASN A 316 4.79 -0.50 -6.35
CA ASN A 316 4.59 0.82 -6.95
C ASN A 316 4.33 1.90 -5.89
N ALA A 317 5.23 2.89 -5.79
CA ALA A 317 5.13 3.97 -4.81
C ALA A 317 3.97 4.92 -5.07
N LYS A 318 3.38 4.97 -6.28
CA LYS A 318 2.26 5.86 -6.62
C LYS A 318 0.92 5.41 -6.05
N LEU A 319 0.75 4.11 -5.81
CA LEU A 319 -0.52 3.54 -5.37
C LEU A 319 -1.16 4.26 -4.18
N PRO A 320 -0.45 4.56 -3.08
CA PRO A 320 -1.06 5.26 -1.96
C PRO A 320 -1.59 6.65 -2.32
N GLY A 321 -0.88 7.40 -3.16
CA GLY A 321 -1.31 8.72 -3.62
C GLY A 321 -2.53 8.65 -4.53
N ILE A 322 -2.54 7.73 -5.49
CA ILE A 322 -3.69 7.47 -6.37
C ILE A 322 -4.94 7.16 -5.54
N MET A 323 -4.81 6.25 -4.56
CA MET A 323 -5.92 5.87 -3.68
C MET A 323 -6.37 7.04 -2.78
N ALA A 324 -5.44 7.82 -2.23
CA ALA A 324 -5.76 8.99 -1.41
C ALA A 324 -6.59 10.02 -2.19
N VAL A 325 -6.18 10.34 -3.42
CA VAL A 325 -6.93 11.23 -4.32
C VAL A 325 -8.33 10.67 -4.61
N GLY A 326 -8.43 9.36 -4.84
CA GLY A 326 -9.72 8.69 -5.07
C GLY A 326 -10.65 8.76 -3.87
N TYR A 327 -10.15 8.53 -2.65
CA TYR A 327 -10.94 8.64 -1.41
C TYR A 327 -11.42 10.07 -1.17
N ILE A 328 -10.55 11.07 -1.34
CA ILE A 328 -10.93 12.49 -1.25
C ILE A 328 -12.07 12.80 -2.21
N ALA A 329 -11.92 12.45 -3.48
CA ALA A 329 -12.92 12.72 -4.51
C ALA A 329 -14.23 11.95 -4.29
N ALA A 330 -14.20 10.81 -3.61
CA ALA A 330 -15.37 9.97 -3.41
C ALA A 330 -16.45 10.61 -2.53
N PHE A 331 -16.11 11.50 -1.61
CA PHE A 331 -17.04 11.99 -0.60
C PHE A 331 -17.99 13.06 -1.10
N SER A 332 -17.52 14.04 -1.88
CA SER A 332 -18.38 15.14 -2.35
C SER A 332 -17.89 15.75 -3.67
N GLU A 333 -18.82 16.48 -4.32
CA GLU A 333 -18.51 17.23 -5.55
C GLU A 333 -17.44 18.29 -5.33
N THR A 334 -17.45 18.98 -4.19
CA THR A 334 -16.47 20.02 -3.87
C THR A 334 -15.07 19.46 -3.67
N LEU A 335 -14.94 18.29 -3.05
CA LEU A 335 -13.67 17.60 -2.87
C LEU A 335 -13.16 17.03 -4.20
N ALA A 336 -14.03 16.50 -5.03
CA ALA A 336 -13.71 16.08 -6.38
C ALA A 336 -13.26 17.25 -7.27
N LEU A 337 -13.94 18.41 -7.15
CA LEU A 337 -13.57 19.65 -7.84
C LEU A 337 -12.17 20.12 -7.42
N ALA A 338 -11.83 20.05 -6.13
CA ALA A 338 -10.50 20.40 -5.65
C ALA A 338 -9.38 19.56 -6.32
N VAL A 339 -9.65 18.29 -6.59
CA VAL A 339 -8.72 17.42 -7.34
C VAL A 339 -8.61 17.86 -8.81
N ILE A 340 -9.73 18.20 -9.47
CA ILE A 340 -9.73 18.68 -10.86
C ILE A 340 -8.95 19.99 -10.97
N VAL A 341 -9.22 20.96 -10.09
CA VAL A 341 -8.53 22.26 -10.05
C VAL A 341 -7.02 22.09 -9.82
N SER A 342 -6.64 21.11 -9.01
CA SER A 342 -5.25 20.71 -8.80
C SER A 342 -4.63 19.96 -10.00
N LYS A 343 -5.34 19.82 -11.12
CA LYS A 343 -4.93 19.10 -12.33
C LYS A 343 -4.70 17.58 -12.14
N GLY A 344 -5.45 16.96 -11.22
CA GLY A 344 -5.29 15.55 -10.87
C GLY A 344 -5.74 14.56 -11.96
N VAL A 345 -6.55 14.99 -12.94
CA VAL A 345 -7.06 14.12 -14.01
C VAL A 345 -5.92 13.59 -14.90
N ALA A 346 -4.98 14.46 -15.30
CA ALA A 346 -3.89 14.06 -16.18
C ALA A 346 -2.93 13.02 -15.57
N PRO A 347 -2.38 13.19 -14.35
CA PRO A 347 -1.52 12.18 -13.74
C PRO A 347 -2.23 10.84 -13.48
N LEU A 348 -3.51 10.86 -13.14
CA LEU A 348 -4.30 9.63 -12.97
C LEU A 348 -4.53 8.92 -14.31
N LYS A 349 -4.81 9.66 -15.39
CA LYS A 349 -4.89 9.11 -16.75
C LYS A 349 -3.55 8.51 -17.17
N ASP A 350 -2.44 9.24 -16.94
CA ASP A 350 -1.09 8.76 -17.28
C ASP A 350 -0.75 7.47 -16.52
N ALA A 351 -1.17 7.36 -15.25
CA ALA A 351 -1.03 6.12 -14.49
C ALA A 351 -1.91 4.99 -15.05
N LEU A 352 -3.14 5.30 -15.50
CA LEU A 352 -4.02 4.31 -16.15
C LEU A 352 -3.42 3.74 -17.45
N VAL A 353 -2.68 4.57 -18.20
CA VAL A 353 -2.14 4.20 -19.53
C VAL A 353 -0.74 3.60 -19.43
N ALA A 354 0.14 4.22 -18.65
CA ALA A 354 1.57 3.97 -18.71
C ALA A 354 2.12 3.03 -17.63
N GLU A 355 1.36 2.78 -16.55
CA GLU A 355 1.85 1.86 -15.52
C GLU A 355 1.79 0.40 -16.02
N PRO A 356 2.82 -0.41 -15.75
CA PRO A 356 2.84 -1.81 -16.22
C PRO A 356 1.90 -2.71 -15.42
N GLU A 357 1.62 -2.37 -14.16
CA GLU A 357 0.88 -3.21 -13.22
C GLU A 357 -0.63 -2.91 -13.24
N ASP A 358 -1.43 -3.92 -13.55
CA ASP A 358 -2.88 -3.77 -13.66
C ASP A 358 -3.57 -3.31 -12.38
N HIS A 359 -3.05 -3.65 -11.20
CA HIS A 359 -3.64 -3.19 -9.95
C HIS A 359 -3.48 -1.68 -9.75
N ILE A 360 -2.43 -1.06 -10.31
CA ILE A 360 -2.24 0.40 -10.30
C ILE A 360 -3.19 1.06 -11.30
N LYS A 361 -3.31 0.50 -12.51
CA LYS A 361 -4.30 0.95 -13.50
C LYS A 361 -5.71 0.86 -12.93
N ALA A 362 -6.03 -0.22 -12.24
CA ALA A 362 -7.33 -0.44 -11.61
C ALA A 362 -7.63 0.60 -10.51
N ALA A 363 -6.63 0.94 -9.69
CA ALA A 363 -6.74 2.01 -8.70
C ALA A 363 -6.96 3.39 -9.37
N SER A 364 -6.24 3.67 -10.46
CA SER A 364 -6.40 4.90 -11.25
C SER A 364 -7.79 4.98 -11.89
N ALA A 365 -8.27 3.89 -12.49
CA ALA A 365 -9.63 3.80 -13.04
C ALA A 365 -10.69 4.07 -11.96
N TRP A 366 -10.52 3.47 -10.78
CA TRP A 366 -11.41 3.70 -9.65
C TRP A 366 -11.41 5.17 -9.22
N SER A 367 -10.25 5.79 -9.05
CA SER A 367 -10.11 7.19 -8.63
C SER A 367 -10.72 8.15 -9.65
N LEU A 368 -10.47 7.95 -10.96
CA LEU A 368 -11.10 8.71 -12.02
C LEU A 368 -12.62 8.56 -12.00
N GLY A 369 -13.13 7.36 -11.76
CA GLY A 369 -14.56 7.12 -11.58
C GLY A 369 -15.16 7.87 -10.40
N GLN A 370 -14.44 8.02 -9.28
CA GLN A 370 -14.90 8.80 -8.14
C GLN A 370 -14.96 10.30 -8.48
N ILE A 371 -14.01 10.83 -9.24
CA ILE A 371 -14.01 12.22 -9.67
C ILE A 371 -15.19 12.53 -10.58
N GLY A 372 -15.42 11.73 -11.62
CA GLY A 372 -16.38 12.04 -12.69
C GLY A 372 -17.84 11.72 -12.38
N ARG A 373 -18.15 11.09 -11.24
CA ARG A 373 -19.52 10.63 -10.92
C ARG A 373 -20.46 11.71 -10.39
N HIS A 374 -19.94 12.88 -9.98
CA HIS A 374 -20.72 13.85 -9.21
C HIS A 374 -21.62 14.73 -10.07
N THR A 375 -21.07 15.54 -10.96
CA THR A 375 -21.81 16.50 -11.78
C THR A 375 -21.42 16.40 -13.27
N PRO A 376 -22.21 17.00 -14.18
CA PRO A 376 -21.83 17.10 -15.58
C PRO A 376 -20.47 17.77 -15.83
N ASP A 377 -20.10 18.77 -15.04
CA ASP A 377 -18.82 19.48 -15.18
C ASP A 377 -17.64 18.58 -14.79
N HIS A 378 -17.78 17.76 -13.75
CA HIS A 378 -16.78 16.75 -13.40
C HIS A 378 -16.62 15.72 -14.52
N ALA A 379 -17.73 15.21 -15.04
CA ALA A 379 -17.70 14.26 -16.16
C ALA A 379 -17.09 14.90 -17.44
N ARG A 380 -17.36 16.18 -17.70
CA ARG A 380 -16.77 16.95 -18.80
C ARG A 380 -15.27 17.05 -18.67
N ALA A 381 -14.74 17.39 -17.48
CA ALA A 381 -13.30 17.50 -17.25
C ALA A 381 -12.55 16.18 -17.55
N LEU A 382 -13.17 15.03 -17.24
CA LEU A 382 -12.61 13.73 -17.60
C LEU A 382 -12.75 13.42 -19.10
N ALA A 383 -13.86 13.82 -19.72
CA ALA A 383 -14.11 13.64 -21.14
C ALA A 383 -13.13 14.45 -22.00
N GLU A 384 -12.90 15.72 -21.65
CA GLU A 384 -11.90 16.61 -22.28
C GLU A 384 -10.47 16.07 -22.08
N GLY A 385 -10.21 15.38 -20.96
CA GLY A 385 -8.94 14.68 -20.69
C GLY A 385 -8.76 13.36 -21.44
N ASP A 386 -9.67 12.95 -22.33
CA ASP A 386 -9.66 11.67 -23.06
C ASP A 386 -9.68 10.41 -22.17
N VAL A 387 -10.19 10.54 -20.94
CA VAL A 387 -10.21 9.44 -19.96
C VAL A 387 -11.16 8.32 -20.37
N LEU A 388 -12.30 8.67 -20.98
CA LEU A 388 -13.34 7.69 -21.33
C LEU A 388 -12.85 6.63 -22.32
N ARG A 389 -12.08 7.05 -23.33
CA ARG A 389 -11.48 6.16 -24.32
C ARG A 389 -10.49 5.17 -23.67
N HIS A 390 -9.65 5.66 -22.76
CA HIS A 390 -8.68 4.81 -22.07
C HIS A 390 -9.34 3.83 -21.11
N LEU A 391 -10.40 4.24 -20.41
CA LEU A 391 -11.20 3.32 -19.57
C LEU A 391 -11.87 2.23 -20.43
N LEU A 392 -12.38 2.59 -21.61
CA LEU A 392 -12.94 1.63 -22.56
C LEU A 392 -11.87 0.63 -23.02
N ALA A 393 -10.69 1.12 -23.41
CA ALA A 393 -9.59 0.27 -23.82
C ALA A 393 -9.19 -0.74 -22.73
N CYS A 394 -9.02 -0.28 -21.47
CA CYS A 394 -8.74 -1.18 -20.33
C CYS A 394 -9.85 -2.20 -20.07
N MET A 395 -11.11 -1.85 -20.36
CA MET A 395 -12.25 -2.77 -20.17
C MET A 395 -12.31 -3.88 -21.23
N VAL A 396 -11.89 -3.58 -22.46
CA VAL A 396 -12.06 -4.47 -23.63
C VAL A 396 -10.79 -5.29 -23.90
N HIS A 397 -9.62 -4.83 -23.46
CA HIS A 397 -8.35 -5.49 -23.76
C HIS A 397 -8.28 -6.89 -23.14
N ASP A 398 -7.90 -7.89 -23.95
CA ASP A 398 -7.91 -9.30 -23.53
C ASP A 398 -6.91 -9.65 -22.43
N ASP A 399 -5.78 -8.94 -22.36
CA ASP A 399 -4.76 -9.15 -21.33
C ASP A 399 -5.04 -8.39 -20.02
N SER A 400 -6.08 -7.54 -19.96
CA SER A 400 -6.44 -6.83 -18.72
C SER A 400 -6.93 -7.80 -17.65
N SER A 401 -6.49 -7.61 -16.41
CA SER A 401 -7.00 -8.38 -15.27
C SER A 401 -8.50 -8.14 -15.03
N ASP A 402 -9.18 -9.09 -14.40
CA ASP A 402 -10.60 -8.98 -14.08
C ASP A 402 -10.92 -7.78 -13.17
N ASP A 403 -10.01 -7.44 -12.25
CA ASP A 403 -10.14 -6.26 -11.38
C ASP A 403 -10.07 -4.97 -12.20
N LEU A 404 -9.10 -4.85 -13.11
CA LEU A 404 -8.98 -3.69 -14.00
C LEU A 404 -10.20 -3.53 -14.89
N ARG A 405 -10.67 -4.61 -15.52
CA ARG A 405 -11.89 -4.60 -16.34
C ARG A 405 -13.10 -4.15 -15.53
N THR A 406 -13.26 -4.69 -14.32
CA THR A 406 -14.40 -4.39 -13.47
C THR A 406 -14.40 -2.94 -13.00
N LYS A 407 -13.25 -2.42 -12.55
CA LYS A 407 -13.12 -1.03 -12.09
C LYS A 407 -13.25 -0.04 -13.25
N SER A 408 -12.65 -0.33 -14.40
CA SER A 408 -12.78 0.49 -15.61
C SER A 408 -14.24 0.56 -16.08
N LYS A 409 -14.97 -0.57 -16.10
CA LYS A 409 -16.40 -0.61 -16.41
C LYS A 409 -17.24 0.20 -15.43
N ARG A 410 -16.98 0.09 -14.13
CA ARG A 410 -17.70 0.85 -13.10
C ARG A 410 -17.43 2.35 -13.21
N ALA A 411 -16.18 2.74 -13.44
CA ALA A 411 -15.78 4.12 -13.66
C ALA A 411 -16.44 4.71 -14.90
N LEU A 412 -16.36 4.01 -16.03
CA LEU A 412 -16.98 4.41 -17.29
C LEU A 412 -18.50 4.60 -17.14
N LYS A 413 -19.18 3.64 -16.49
CA LYS A 413 -20.62 3.75 -16.20
C LYS A 413 -20.95 4.98 -15.35
N ALA A 414 -20.16 5.24 -14.29
CA ALA A 414 -20.40 6.36 -13.38
C ALA A 414 -20.21 7.72 -14.08
N ILE A 415 -19.14 7.85 -14.86
CA ILE A 415 -18.85 9.07 -15.63
C ILE A 415 -19.90 9.29 -16.72
N LEU A 416 -20.22 8.26 -17.51
CA LEU A 416 -21.21 8.34 -18.58
C LEU A 416 -22.60 8.72 -18.05
N ALA A 417 -22.96 8.32 -16.83
CA ALA A 417 -24.24 8.70 -16.22
C ALA A 417 -24.42 10.22 -16.02
N LYS A 418 -23.33 10.98 -16.09
CA LYS A 418 -23.31 12.45 -15.90
C LYS A 418 -22.77 13.19 -17.14
N CYS A 419 -22.14 12.50 -18.08
CA CYS A 419 -21.45 13.11 -19.21
C CYS A 419 -22.44 13.65 -20.25
N THR A 420 -22.35 14.95 -20.52
CA THR A 420 -23.09 15.66 -21.57
C THR A 420 -22.18 16.10 -22.72
N HIS A 421 -20.91 15.74 -22.71
CA HIS A 421 -19.93 16.20 -23.70
C HIS A 421 -19.98 15.34 -24.97
N LEU A 422 -20.60 15.90 -26.02
CA LEU A 422 -20.89 15.20 -27.28
C LEU A 422 -19.65 14.63 -27.97
N GLN A 423 -18.57 15.40 -28.02
CA GLN A 423 -17.33 15.00 -28.71
C GLN A 423 -16.72 13.74 -28.12
N ALA A 424 -16.89 13.50 -26.81
CA ALA A 424 -16.41 12.29 -26.15
C ALA A 424 -17.42 11.13 -26.22
N LEU A 425 -18.73 11.42 -26.30
CA LEU A 425 -19.78 10.40 -26.39
C LEU A 425 -19.85 9.74 -27.77
N GLN A 426 -19.62 10.49 -28.84
CA GLN A 426 -19.77 10.02 -30.22
C GLN A 426 -18.84 8.87 -30.61
N PRO A 427 -17.51 8.93 -30.34
CA PRO A 427 -16.61 7.79 -30.60
C PRO A 427 -17.03 6.54 -29.82
N LEU A 428 -17.47 6.73 -28.58
CA LEU A 428 -17.90 5.62 -27.72
C LEU A 428 -19.16 4.93 -28.23
N LEU A 429 -19.98 5.60 -28.98
CA LEU A 429 -21.18 5.00 -29.56
C LEU A 429 -20.84 3.89 -30.57
N ARG A 430 -19.76 4.08 -31.36
CA ARG A 430 -19.31 3.12 -32.38
C ARG A 430 -18.35 2.08 -31.85
N ASP A 431 -17.40 2.52 -31.04
CA ASP A 431 -16.25 1.70 -30.61
C ASP A 431 -16.54 0.82 -29.37
N SER A 432 -17.71 1.00 -28.73
CA SER A 432 -18.02 0.31 -27.48
C SER A 432 -18.82 -0.98 -27.68
N PRO A 433 -18.64 -1.99 -26.81
CA PRO A 433 -19.54 -3.11 -26.70
C PRO A 433 -20.97 -2.68 -26.37
N VAL A 434 -21.98 -3.47 -26.79
CA VAL A 434 -23.43 -3.20 -26.58
C VAL A 434 -23.76 -2.82 -25.13
N LYS A 435 -23.07 -3.44 -24.17
CA LYS A 435 -23.23 -3.14 -22.73
C LYS A 435 -22.86 -1.70 -22.35
N VAL A 436 -21.94 -1.06 -23.07
CA VAL A 436 -21.53 0.35 -22.85
C VAL A 436 -22.37 1.28 -23.72
N GLN A 437 -22.66 0.91 -24.97
CA GLN A 437 -23.53 1.66 -25.87
C GLN A 437 -24.86 2.04 -25.21
N LYS A 438 -25.41 1.16 -24.38
CA LYS A 438 -26.60 1.43 -23.58
C LYS A 438 -26.49 2.69 -22.71
N TYR A 439 -25.32 2.92 -22.09
CA TYR A 439 -25.12 4.11 -21.25
C TYR A 439 -24.93 5.37 -22.10
N VAL A 440 -24.25 5.23 -23.23
CA VAL A 440 -24.03 6.32 -24.19
C VAL A 440 -25.35 6.76 -24.80
N LEU A 441 -26.18 5.81 -25.30
CA LEU A 441 -27.49 6.09 -25.87
C LEU A 441 -28.46 6.70 -24.86
N ARG A 442 -28.40 6.27 -23.60
CA ARG A 442 -29.17 6.93 -22.55
C ARG A 442 -28.82 8.42 -22.42
N GLN A 443 -27.56 8.79 -22.54
CA GLN A 443 -27.15 10.21 -22.46
C GLN A 443 -27.64 10.98 -23.70
N PHE A 444 -27.53 10.41 -24.90
CA PHE A 444 -28.09 11.02 -26.10
C PHE A 444 -29.60 11.18 -26.01
N ALA A 445 -30.34 10.19 -25.51
CA ALA A 445 -31.80 10.26 -25.34
C ALA A 445 -32.22 11.37 -24.35
N GLN A 446 -31.37 11.71 -23.36
CA GLN A 446 -31.60 12.81 -22.42
C GLN A 446 -31.18 14.18 -22.97
N LEU A 447 -30.12 14.23 -23.78
CA LEU A 447 -29.52 15.48 -24.26
C LEU A 447 -30.21 16.03 -25.51
N LEU A 448 -30.44 15.17 -26.50
CA LEU A 448 -30.94 15.58 -27.83
C LEU A 448 -32.29 16.27 -27.82
N PRO A 449 -33.29 15.95 -26.96
CA PRO A 449 -34.53 16.69 -26.89
C PRO A 449 -34.36 18.18 -26.56
N HIS A 450 -33.33 18.53 -25.84
CA HIS A 450 -33.13 19.87 -25.27
C HIS A 450 -32.04 20.71 -25.98
N ASP A 451 -31.25 20.08 -26.88
CA ASP A 451 -30.10 20.73 -27.53
C ASP A 451 -30.18 20.57 -29.06
N VAL A 452 -30.47 21.68 -29.76
CA VAL A 452 -30.57 21.71 -31.22
C VAL A 452 -29.24 21.50 -31.92
N GLU A 453 -28.16 22.07 -31.34
CA GLU A 453 -26.82 21.91 -31.92
C GLU A 453 -26.33 20.47 -31.76
N ALA A 454 -26.63 19.85 -30.60
CA ALA A 454 -26.36 18.45 -30.37
C ALA A 454 -27.08 17.55 -31.39
N ARG A 455 -28.36 17.85 -31.71
CA ARG A 455 -29.09 17.11 -32.74
C ARG A 455 -28.44 17.20 -34.13
N ARG A 456 -28.02 18.40 -34.54
CA ARG A 456 -27.30 18.60 -35.80
C ARG A 456 -25.97 17.86 -35.84
N ALA A 457 -25.16 18.00 -34.81
CA ALA A 457 -23.88 17.33 -34.69
C ALA A 457 -24.03 15.80 -34.70
N PHE A 458 -25.07 15.26 -34.04
CA PHE A 458 -25.32 13.82 -34.01
C PHE A 458 -25.58 13.25 -35.40
N VAL A 459 -26.37 13.96 -36.24
CA VAL A 459 -26.63 13.57 -37.64
C VAL A 459 -25.37 13.72 -38.49
N GLN A 460 -24.69 14.89 -38.43
CA GLN A 460 -23.51 15.18 -39.22
C GLN A 460 -22.36 14.18 -39.00
N ASN A 461 -22.23 13.68 -37.77
CA ASN A 461 -21.20 12.69 -37.42
C ASN A 461 -21.66 11.24 -37.63
N GLY A 462 -22.81 11.03 -38.33
CA GLY A 462 -23.31 9.70 -38.68
C GLY A 462 -23.89 8.92 -37.49
N GLY A 463 -24.22 9.59 -36.38
CA GLY A 463 -24.82 8.96 -35.20
C GLY A 463 -26.20 8.40 -35.48
N LEU A 464 -27.03 9.12 -36.28
CA LEU A 464 -28.38 8.67 -36.63
C LEU A 464 -28.35 7.45 -37.56
N GLN A 465 -27.41 7.42 -38.53
CA GLN A 465 -27.19 6.26 -39.38
C GLN A 465 -26.81 5.03 -38.56
N PHE A 466 -25.80 5.15 -37.67
CA PHE A 466 -25.38 4.06 -36.80
C PHE A 466 -26.52 3.55 -35.91
N LEU A 467 -27.38 4.46 -35.47
CA LEU A 467 -28.54 4.12 -34.65
C LEU A 467 -29.56 3.24 -35.41
N GLN A 468 -29.80 3.51 -36.70
CA GLN A 468 -30.69 2.70 -37.51
C GLN A 468 -30.11 1.30 -37.79
N GLU A 469 -28.81 1.21 -38.06
CA GLU A 469 -28.09 -0.06 -38.21
C GLU A 469 -28.15 -0.91 -36.91
N LEU A 470 -28.03 -0.27 -35.74
CA LEU A 470 -28.12 -0.93 -34.45
C LEU A 470 -29.53 -1.41 -34.11
N ASN A 471 -30.56 -0.68 -34.52
CA ASN A 471 -31.98 -0.97 -34.23
C ASN A 471 -32.45 -2.33 -34.78
N GLU A 472 -31.85 -2.81 -35.87
CA GLU A 472 -32.16 -4.11 -36.45
C GLU A 472 -31.68 -5.31 -35.60
N THR A 473 -30.77 -5.08 -34.69
CA THR A 473 -30.04 -6.16 -33.98
C THR A 473 -30.31 -6.22 -32.47
N VAL A 474 -31.04 -5.26 -31.88
CA VAL A 474 -31.11 -5.05 -30.44
C VAL A 474 -32.53 -4.88 -29.94
N GLY A 475 -32.85 -5.44 -28.76
CA GLY A 475 -34.15 -5.32 -28.10
C GLY A 475 -34.09 -4.76 -26.66
N GLY A 476 -35.26 -4.53 -26.06
CA GLY A 476 -35.40 -4.12 -24.68
C GLY A 476 -35.07 -2.65 -24.41
N LYS A 477 -34.39 -2.32 -23.32
CA LYS A 477 -34.11 -0.92 -22.93
C LYS A 477 -33.27 -0.13 -23.94
N LEU A 478 -32.54 -0.81 -24.81
CA LEU A 478 -31.76 -0.17 -25.86
C LEU A 478 -32.70 0.39 -26.95
N GLU A 479 -33.69 -0.39 -27.30
CA GLU A 479 -34.77 -0.02 -28.25
C GLU A 479 -35.55 1.20 -27.74
N GLU A 480 -35.88 1.26 -26.44
CA GLU A 480 -36.50 2.44 -25.82
C GLU A 480 -35.67 3.72 -26.03
N TYR A 481 -34.36 3.66 -25.84
CA TYR A 481 -33.48 4.82 -26.07
C TYR A 481 -33.36 5.17 -27.55
N ILE A 482 -33.31 4.18 -28.45
CA ILE A 482 -33.30 4.39 -29.90
C ILE A 482 -34.59 5.08 -30.34
N HIS A 483 -35.73 4.61 -29.84
CA HIS A 483 -37.02 5.23 -30.15
C HIS A 483 -37.10 6.67 -29.63
N ALA A 484 -36.62 6.92 -28.39
CA ALA A 484 -36.59 8.27 -27.82
C ALA A 484 -35.70 9.23 -28.64
N ILE A 485 -34.56 8.75 -29.13
CA ILE A 485 -33.66 9.54 -29.97
C ILE A 485 -34.28 9.79 -31.34
N ASN A 486 -34.87 8.77 -31.99
CA ASN A 486 -35.57 8.92 -33.27
C ASN A 486 -36.70 9.94 -33.18
N GLY A 487 -37.45 9.99 -32.07
CA GLY A 487 -38.49 10.99 -31.82
C GLY A 487 -38.01 12.44 -31.78
N CYS A 488 -36.70 12.68 -31.72
CA CYS A 488 -36.11 14.03 -31.79
C CYS A 488 -35.94 14.55 -33.22
N TYR A 489 -36.22 13.74 -34.22
CA TYR A 489 -36.03 14.05 -35.64
C TYR A 489 -37.31 13.87 -36.44
N PRO A 490 -37.48 14.61 -37.57
CA PRO A 490 -38.58 14.36 -38.51
C PRO A 490 -38.56 12.92 -39.05
N PRO A 491 -39.71 12.28 -39.20
CA PRO A 491 -39.79 10.89 -39.68
C PRO A 491 -39.04 10.66 -41.00
N GLU A 492 -39.07 11.62 -41.90
CA GLU A 492 -38.43 11.55 -43.23
C GLU A 492 -36.90 11.46 -43.10
N ILE A 493 -36.30 12.12 -42.09
CA ILE A 493 -34.88 12.06 -41.83
C ILE A 493 -34.49 10.70 -41.21
N VAL A 494 -35.32 10.18 -40.32
CA VAL A 494 -35.11 8.85 -39.72
C VAL A 494 -35.19 7.77 -40.77
N GLU A 495 -36.22 7.84 -41.68
CA GLU A 495 -36.40 6.92 -42.79
C GLU A 495 -35.22 6.97 -43.78
N TYR A 496 -34.71 8.17 -44.10
CA TYR A 496 -33.56 8.37 -45.00
C TYR A 496 -32.30 7.61 -44.53
N TYR A 497 -32.05 7.53 -43.24
CA TYR A 497 -30.91 6.80 -42.67
C TYR A 497 -31.20 5.32 -42.37
N SER A 498 -32.42 4.84 -42.65
CA SER A 498 -32.78 3.43 -42.49
C SER A 498 -32.02 2.55 -43.50
N PRO A 499 -31.51 1.37 -43.13
CA PRO A 499 -30.86 0.44 -44.05
C PRO A 499 -31.74 0.04 -45.25
N ASN A 500 -33.04 0.07 -45.07
CA ASN A 500 -34.03 -0.29 -46.09
C ASN A 500 -34.51 0.91 -46.94
N TYR A 501 -33.96 2.12 -46.73
CA TYR A 501 -34.43 3.34 -47.40
C TYR A 501 -34.43 3.22 -48.93
N SER A 502 -33.36 2.68 -49.53
CA SER A 502 -33.27 2.49 -50.99
C SER A 502 -34.37 1.59 -51.55
N LYS A 503 -34.75 0.54 -50.80
CA LYS A 503 -35.84 -0.36 -51.19
C LYS A 503 -37.19 0.33 -51.08
N VAL A 504 -37.46 1.01 -49.98
CA VAL A 504 -38.69 1.81 -49.77
C VAL A 504 -38.82 2.90 -50.83
N LEU A 505 -37.71 3.52 -51.25
CA LEU A 505 -37.71 4.52 -52.33
C LEU A 505 -38.05 3.89 -53.68
N LEU A 506 -37.49 2.71 -53.97
CA LEU A 506 -37.85 1.97 -55.20
C LEU A 506 -39.32 1.55 -55.23
N ASP A 507 -39.81 1.00 -54.11
CA ASP A 507 -41.24 0.63 -53.99
C ASP A 507 -42.17 1.86 -54.21
N LYS A 508 -41.78 3.04 -53.66
CA LYS A 508 -42.53 4.31 -53.91
C LYS A 508 -42.44 4.78 -55.35
N ILE A 509 -41.35 4.53 -56.06
CA ILE A 509 -41.20 4.84 -57.47
C ILE A 509 -42.08 3.92 -58.30
N ASP A 510 -42.13 2.63 -57.98
CA ASP A 510 -42.95 1.65 -58.68
C ASP A 510 -44.45 1.89 -58.46
N GLU A 511 -44.85 2.41 -57.30
CA GLU A 511 -46.25 2.78 -57.01
C GLU A 511 -46.65 4.15 -57.57
N PHE A 512 -45.68 4.96 -58.01
CA PHE A 512 -45.96 6.32 -58.50
C PHE A 512 -46.73 6.31 -59.82
N GLN A 513 -47.97 6.78 -59.80
CA GLN A 513 -48.75 7.05 -60.99
C GLN A 513 -48.70 8.55 -61.31
N PRO A 514 -48.11 8.96 -62.46
CA PRO A 514 -48.10 10.37 -62.82
C PRO A 514 -49.53 10.83 -63.05
N MET A 515 -49.93 11.98 -62.47
CA MET A 515 -51.19 12.62 -62.81
C MET A 515 -51.08 13.03 -64.27
N VAL A 516 -51.83 12.34 -65.15
CA VAL A 516 -52.02 12.74 -66.54
C VAL A 516 -52.90 13.98 -66.53
N ALA A 517 -52.36 15.13 -66.94
CA ALA A 517 -53.01 16.41 -67.01
C ALA A 517 -53.99 16.40 -68.18
#